data_9064c69b679a12233530ae4d0ca56e05
#
_entry.id   9064c69b679a12233530ae4d0ca56e05
#
_cell.length_a   1.000
_cell.length_b   1.000
_cell.length_c   1.000
_cell.angle_alpha   90.00
_cell.angle_beta   90.00
_cell.angle_gamma   90.00
#
_symmetry.space_group_name_H-M   'P 1'
#
loop_
_entity.id
_entity.type
_entity.pdbx_description
1 polymer ?
#
loop_
_entity_poly.entity_id
_entity_poly.type
_entity_poly.pdbx_seq_one_letter_code
_entity_poly.pdbx_strand_id
1 'polypeptide(L)'
;NLTINYKKITAEELAAQEPGTYDIVTCLEMLEHVPDPSKVIQACADLVKPNGDVYFSTINRNPKSYVFAIIGAEYVLQLLPKGTHDYNKFIKPSELASWARKAGLDWLEISGMTYNPFTKKYKLHKSDVDVNYLVHTKKL
;
A
#
# COMPACT_ATOMS: atom_id res chain seq x y z
N ASN A 1 -19.70 -13.88 15.18
CA ASN A 1 -18.34 -14.36 14.82
C ASN A 1 -18.19 -14.28 13.30
N LEU A 2 -17.13 -13.61 12.84
CA LEU A 2 -16.74 -13.61 11.42
C LEU A 2 -15.79 -14.78 11.18
N THR A 3 -15.98 -15.49 10.08
CA THR A 3 -15.05 -16.53 9.62
C THR A 3 -14.10 -15.93 8.61
N ILE A 4 -12.78 -16.00 8.90
CA ILE A 4 -11.73 -15.51 7.98
C ILE A 4 -11.13 -16.74 7.29
N ASN A 5 -11.07 -16.70 5.97
CA ASN A 5 -10.43 -17.73 5.16
C ASN A 5 -8.98 -17.31 4.85
N TYR A 6 -8.01 -17.95 5.50
CA TYR A 6 -6.58 -17.70 5.26
C TYR A 6 -6.06 -18.64 4.18
N LYS A 7 -5.41 -18.07 3.15
CA LYS A 7 -4.76 -18.80 2.07
C LYS A 7 -3.28 -18.44 1.98
N LYS A 8 -2.40 -19.42 1.86
CA LYS A 8 -0.98 -19.20 1.54
C LYS A 8 -0.81 -19.23 0.01
N ILE A 9 -0.98 -18.08 -0.61
CA ILE A 9 -0.99 -17.92 -2.07
C ILE A 9 -0.50 -16.52 -2.43
N THR A 10 0.08 -16.33 -3.61
CA THR A 10 0.41 -14.98 -4.11
C THR A 10 -0.84 -14.27 -4.62
N ALA A 11 -0.79 -12.94 -4.72
CA ALA A 11 -1.91 -12.16 -5.24
C ALA A 11 -2.22 -12.53 -6.71
N GLU A 12 -1.17 -12.76 -7.50
CA GLU A 12 -1.26 -13.13 -8.91
C GLU A 12 -1.91 -14.50 -9.11
N GLU A 13 -1.51 -15.48 -8.28
CA GLU A 13 -2.12 -16.82 -8.32
C GLU A 13 -3.59 -16.79 -7.88
N LEU A 14 -3.92 -15.99 -6.86
CA LEU A 14 -5.29 -15.81 -6.41
C LEU A 14 -6.14 -15.12 -7.49
N ALA A 15 -5.60 -14.10 -8.15
CA ALA A 15 -6.29 -13.41 -9.25
C ALA A 15 -6.60 -14.33 -10.43
N ALA A 16 -5.71 -15.28 -10.73
CA ALA A 16 -5.95 -16.28 -11.75
C ALA A 16 -7.07 -17.29 -11.37
N GLN A 17 -7.25 -17.56 -10.06
CA GLN A 17 -8.26 -18.50 -9.56
C GLN A 17 -9.64 -17.85 -9.32
N GLU A 18 -9.66 -16.61 -8.86
CA GLU A 18 -10.86 -15.93 -8.38
C GLU A 18 -11.02 -14.52 -8.99
N PRO A 19 -10.94 -14.35 -10.33
CA PRO A 19 -11.03 -13.02 -10.96
C PRO A 19 -12.42 -12.40 -10.72
N GLY A 20 -12.43 -11.09 -10.44
CA GLY A 20 -13.67 -10.32 -10.26
C GLY A 20 -14.58 -10.83 -9.15
N THR A 21 -14.00 -11.39 -8.08
CA THR A 21 -14.79 -12.03 -7.02
C THR A 21 -15.05 -11.10 -5.84
N TYR A 22 -14.15 -10.16 -5.56
CA TYR A 22 -14.17 -9.38 -4.33
C TYR A 22 -14.81 -8.00 -4.54
N ASP A 23 -15.60 -7.54 -3.58
CA ASP A 23 -16.17 -6.19 -3.57
C ASP A 23 -15.11 -5.15 -3.20
N ILE A 24 -14.20 -5.51 -2.29
CA ILE A 24 -13.09 -4.67 -1.81
C ILE A 24 -11.82 -5.53 -1.76
N VAL A 25 -10.71 -4.95 -2.23
CA VAL A 25 -9.36 -5.50 -2.10
C VAL A 25 -8.48 -4.52 -1.34
N THR A 26 -7.72 -4.99 -0.35
CA THR A 26 -6.74 -4.18 0.38
C THR A 26 -5.35 -4.76 0.23
N CYS A 27 -4.38 -3.93 -0.12
CA CYS A 27 -2.95 -4.25 -0.22
C CYS A 27 -2.18 -3.18 0.55
N LEU A 28 -1.95 -3.44 1.84
CA LEU A 28 -1.43 -2.45 2.77
C LEU A 28 -0.01 -2.82 3.22
N GLU A 29 0.93 -1.87 3.13
CA GLU A 29 2.34 -2.01 3.55
C GLU A 29 3.01 -3.28 2.97
N MET A 30 2.73 -3.59 1.71
CA MET A 30 3.25 -4.79 1.05
C MET A 30 4.03 -4.47 -0.23
N LEU A 31 3.66 -3.42 -0.95
CA LEU A 31 4.19 -3.12 -2.29
C LEU A 31 5.71 -2.87 -2.29
N GLU A 32 6.25 -2.29 -1.22
CA GLU A 32 7.69 -2.06 -1.02
C GLU A 32 8.50 -3.33 -0.73
N HIS A 33 7.83 -4.44 -0.47
CA HIS A 33 8.47 -5.73 -0.15
C HIS A 33 8.47 -6.72 -1.31
N VAL A 34 7.75 -6.43 -2.38
CA VAL A 34 7.65 -7.34 -3.55
C VAL A 34 8.66 -6.98 -4.65
N PRO A 35 9.07 -7.96 -5.48
CA PRO A 35 9.98 -7.70 -6.60
C PRO A 35 9.41 -6.77 -7.67
N ASP A 36 8.10 -6.88 -7.96
CA ASP A 36 7.40 -6.10 -8.98
C ASP A 36 6.04 -5.62 -8.47
N PRO A 37 5.97 -4.40 -7.89
CA PRO A 37 4.72 -3.83 -7.40
C PRO A 37 3.63 -3.71 -8.46
N SER A 38 4.01 -3.50 -9.72
CA SER A 38 3.03 -3.31 -10.80
C SER A 38 2.20 -4.57 -11.06
N LYS A 39 2.80 -5.76 -10.92
CA LYS A 39 2.09 -7.04 -11.05
C LYS A 39 1.11 -7.27 -9.91
N VAL A 40 1.48 -6.91 -8.68
CA VAL A 40 0.58 -7.01 -7.53
C VAL A 40 -0.60 -6.06 -7.68
N ILE A 41 -0.37 -4.82 -8.16
CA ILE A 41 -1.44 -3.87 -8.44
C ILE A 41 -2.39 -4.39 -9.53
N GLN A 42 -1.83 -4.98 -10.60
CA GLN A 42 -2.64 -5.65 -11.63
C GLN A 42 -3.48 -6.79 -11.03
N ALA A 43 -2.88 -7.66 -10.21
CA ALA A 43 -3.59 -8.75 -9.56
C ALA A 43 -4.72 -8.24 -8.64
N CYS A 44 -4.50 -7.16 -7.87
CA CYS A 44 -5.56 -6.51 -7.09
C CYS A 44 -6.71 -6.02 -7.97
N ALA A 45 -6.38 -5.43 -9.13
CA ALA A 45 -7.37 -5.00 -10.10
C ALA A 45 -8.14 -6.17 -10.72
N ASP A 46 -7.48 -7.30 -10.96
CA ASP A 46 -8.12 -8.49 -11.52
C ASP A 46 -9.02 -9.20 -10.50
N LEU A 47 -8.69 -9.16 -9.21
CA LEU A 47 -9.46 -9.72 -8.11
C LEU A 47 -10.75 -8.96 -7.84
N VAL A 48 -10.74 -7.64 -7.94
CA VAL A 48 -11.89 -6.82 -7.59
C VAL A 48 -12.95 -6.83 -8.70
N LYS A 49 -14.22 -6.80 -8.30
CA LYS A 49 -15.36 -6.69 -9.21
C LYS A 49 -15.34 -5.36 -9.98
N PRO A 50 -15.99 -5.27 -11.15
CA PRO A 50 -16.30 -3.98 -11.76
C PRO A 50 -17.01 -3.06 -10.75
N ASN A 51 -16.61 -1.80 -10.69
CA ASN A 51 -17.04 -0.82 -9.68
C ASN A 51 -16.69 -1.14 -8.22
N GLY A 52 -15.88 -2.15 -7.96
CA GLY A 52 -15.35 -2.45 -6.63
C GLY A 52 -14.16 -1.56 -6.26
N ASP A 53 -13.82 -1.54 -4.99
CA ASP A 53 -12.82 -0.63 -4.43
C ASP A 53 -11.50 -1.33 -4.12
N VAL A 54 -10.38 -0.66 -4.42
CA VAL A 54 -9.04 -1.16 -4.05
C VAL A 54 -8.32 -0.11 -3.23
N TYR A 55 -7.77 -0.54 -2.09
CA TYR A 55 -6.99 0.32 -1.20
C TYR A 55 -5.55 -0.15 -1.16
N PHE A 56 -4.62 0.78 -1.36
CA PHE A 56 -3.19 0.56 -1.23
C PHE A 56 -2.61 1.41 -0.13
N SER A 57 -1.58 0.94 0.56
CA SER A 57 -0.69 1.78 1.35
C SER A 57 0.76 1.38 1.15
N THR A 58 1.66 2.35 1.24
CA THR A 58 3.11 2.15 1.14
C THR A 58 3.87 3.40 1.61
N ILE A 59 5.20 3.33 1.62
CA ILE A 59 6.10 4.41 2.01
C ILE A 59 6.51 5.20 0.77
N ASN A 60 6.43 6.53 0.86
CA ASN A 60 6.81 7.43 -0.21
C ASN A 60 8.34 7.52 -0.35
N ARG A 61 8.87 7.52 -1.56
CA ARG A 61 10.30 7.67 -1.84
C ARG A 61 10.71 9.13 -1.91
N ASN A 62 11.08 9.69 -0.77
CA ASN A 62 11.65 11.03 -0.67
C ASN A 62 12.60 11.15 0.54
N PRO A 63 13.42 12.23 0.67
CA PRO A 63 14.36 12.38 1.77
C PRO A 63 13.72 12.38 3.16
N LYS A 64 12.50 12.91 3.30
CA LYS A 64 11.79 12.95 4.58
C LYS A 64 11.41 11.54 5.05
N SER A 65 10.89 10.70 4.16
CA SER A 65 10.56 9.31 4.49
C SER A 65 11.81 8.50 4.85
N TYR A 66 12.95 8.75 4.19
CA TYR A 66 14.22 8.12 4.55
C TYR A 66 14.60 8.41 6.01
N VAL A 67 14.52 9.68 6.42
CA VAL A 67 14.84 10.08 7.80
C VAL A 67 13.86 9.47 8.80
N PHE A 68 12.57 9.49 8.54
CA PHE A 68 11.56 9.04 9.50
C PHE A 68 11.39 7.52 9.50
N ALA A 69 11.29 6.87 8.35
CA ALA A 69 11.02 5.42 8.28
C ALA A 69 12.30 4.59 8.56
N ILE A 70 13.45 5.01 8.06
CA ILE A 70 14.70 4.25 8.24
C ILE A 70 15.43 4.75 9.48
N ILE A 71 15.89 6.01 9.52
CA ILE A 71 16.70 6.50 10.64
C ILE A 71 15.86 6.54 11.92
N GLY A 72 14.66 7.11 11.86
CA GLY A 72 13.80 7.27 13.04
C GLY A 72 13.29 5.95 13.59
N ALA A 73 12.61 5.15 12.77
CA ALA A 73 11.95 3.94 13.24
C ALA A 73 12.93 2.78 13.51
N GLU A 74 13.96 2.60 12.67
CA GLU A 74 14.88 1.45 12.80
C GLU A 74 16.08 1.72 13.72
N TYR A 75 16.68 2.93 13.64
CA TYR A 75 17.93 3.22 14.36
C TYR A 75 17.73 4.01 15.66
N VAL A 76 16.84 4.97 15.70
CA VAL A 76 16.63 5.84 16.88
C VAL A 76 15.60 5.24 17.83
N LEU A 77 14.39 4.96 17.34
CA LEU A 77 13.30 4.47 18.18
C LEU A 77 13.28 2.95 18.32
N GLN A 78 14.03 2.23 17.48
CA GLN A 78 14.11 0.76 17.46
C GLN A 78 12.73 0.08 17.47
N LEU A 79 11.74 0.71 16.83
CA LEU A 79 10.38 0.18 16.69
C LEU A 79 10.34 -1.00 15.72
N LEU A 80 11.31 -1.06 14.80
CA LEU A 80 11.47 -2.09 13.78
C LEU A 80 12.91 -2.61 13.75
N PRO A 81 13.15 -3.85 13.36
CA PRO A 81 14.50 -4.37 13.14
C PRO A 81 15.26 -3.54 12.09
N LYS A 82 16.58 -3.41 12.28
CA LYS A 82 17.44 -2.73 11.30
C LYS A 82 17.40 -3.46 9.96
N GLY A 83 17.30 -2.69 8.87
CA GLY A 83 17.23 -3.24 7.51
C GLY A 83 15.85 -3.74 7.10
N THR A 84 14.80 -3.40 7.85
CA THR A 84 13.40 -3.70 7.48
C THR A 84 13.01 -3.01 6.18
N HIS A 85 13.51 -1.79 5.95
CA HIS A 85 13.16 -0.99 4.78
C HIS A 85 14.38 -0.73 3.88
N ASP A 86 14.19 -0.94 2.57
CA ASP A 86 15.11 -0.52 1.52
C ASP A 86 14.51 0.70 0.82
N TYR A 87 15.19 1.86 0.94
CA TYR A 87 14.75 3.12 0.34
C TYR A 87 14.49 3.02 -1.18
N ASN A 88 15.26 2.20 -1.88
CA ASN A 88 15.08 2.03 -3.33
C ASN A 88 13.75 1.36 -3.70
N LYS A 89 13.14 0.65 -2.76
CA LYS A 89 11.84 0.00 -2.90
C LYS A 89 10.66 0.87 -2.51
N PHE A 90 10.90 2.04 -1.93
CA PHE A 90 9.83 2.99 -1.64
C PHE A 90 9.21 3.49 -2.94
N ILE A 91 7.92 3.78 -2.91
CA ILE A 91 7.11 4.03 -4.11
C ILE A 91 6.58 5.45 -4.08
N LYS A 92 6.88 6.23 -5.13
CA LYS A 92 6.28 7.58 -5.25
C LYS A 92 4.79 7.47 -5.60
N PRO A 93 3.93 8.38 -5.10
CA PRO A 93 2.51 8.43 -5.50
C PRO A 93 2.30 8.44 -7.02
N SER A 94 3.18 9.11 -7.77
CA SER A 94 3.11 9.16 -9.25
C SER A 94 3.38 7.81 -9.92
N GLU A 95 4.25 6.98 -9.34
CA GLU A 95 4.55 5.63 -9.83
C GLU A 95 3.34 4.72 -9.60
N LEU A 96 2.81 4.70 -8.37
CA LEU A 96 1.63 3.93 -8.02
C LEU A 96 0.43 4.35 -8.87
N ALA A 97 0.20 5.66 -9.04
CA ALA A 97 -0.88 6.17 -9.89
C ALA A 97 -0.73 5.75 -11.37
N SER A 98 0.51 5.67 -11.89
CA SER A 98 0.76 5.17 -13.24
C SER A 98 0.41 3.70 -13.38
N TRP A 99 0.81 2.87 -12.41
CA TRP A 99 0.50 1.43 -12.41
C TRP A 99 -0.98 1.16 -12.21
N ALA A 100 -1.65 1.90 -11.30
CA ALA A 100 -3.10 1.79 -11.07
C ALA A 100 -3.90 2.08 -12.35
N ARG A 101 -3.58 3.18 -13.06
CA ARG A 101 -4.23 3.52 -14.34
C ARG A 101 -4.01 2.44 -15.41
N LYS A 102 -2.80 1.89 -15.51
CA LYS A 102 -2.51 0.79 -16.45
C LYS A 102 -3.32 -0.47 -16.13
N ALA A 103 -3.61 -0.71 -14.87
CA ALA A 103 -4.42 -1.83 -14.40
C ALA A 103 -5.94 -1.57 -14.50
N GLY A 104 -6.39 -0.43 -15.03
CA GLY A 104 -7.81 -0.08 -15.14
C GLY A 104 -8.45 0.33 -13.82
N LEU A 105 -7.64 0.89 -12.89
CA LEU A 105 -8.11 1.46 -11.64
C LEU A 105 -8.17 2.99 -11.74
N ASP A 106 -9.32 3.57 -11.43
CA ASP A 106 -9.50 5.00 -11.30
C ASP A 106 -9.02 5.49 -9.93
N TRP A 107 -8.25 6.56 -9.91
CA TRP A 107 -7.66 7.13 -8.70
C TRP A 107 -8.63 8.11 -8.05
N LEU A 108 -9.16 7.79 -6.87
CA LEU A 108 -10.17 8.61 -6.20
C LEU A 108 -9.57 9.54 -5.13
N GLU A 109 -8.76 9.00 -4.24
CA GLU A 109 -8.24 9.77 -3.10
C GLU A 109 -6.84 9.28 -2.69
N ILE A 110 -6.02 10.22 -2.17
CA ILE A 110 -4.77 9.93 -1.47
C ILE A 110 -4.79 10.63 -0.11
N SER A 111 -4.33 9.94 0.93
CA SER A 111 -4.20 10.46 2.29
C SER A 111 -2.90 9.97 2.91
N GLY A 112 -2.19 10.85 3.61
CA GLY A 112 -1.07 10.45 4.45
C GLY A 112 -1.53 10.02 5.83
N MET A 113 -0.71 9.23 6.51
CA MET A 113 -0.95 8.81 7.89
C MET A 113 0.24 9.20 8.76
N THR A 114 -0.02 9.91 9.85
CA THR A 114 0.99 10.24 10.85
C THR A 114 0.72 9.52 12.15
N TYR A 115 1.80 9.12 12.83
CA TYR A 115 1.76 8.51 14.15
C TYR A 115 2.41 9.43 15.17
N ASN A 116 1.72 9.71 16.27
CA ASN A 116 2.28 10.45 17.39
C ASN A 116 2.75 9.46 18.47
N PRO A 117 4.06 9.31 18.72
CA PRO A 117 4.60 8.32 19.66
C PRO A 117 4.27 8.62 21.11
N PHE A 118 4.02 9.90 21.48
CA PHE A 118 3.67 10.29 22.84
C PHE A 118 2.22 9.93 23.18
N THR A 119 1.29 10.23 22.26
CA THR A 119 -0.14 9.93 22.46
C THR A 119 -0.56 8.56 21.95
N LYS A 120 0.31 7.86 21.21
CA LYS A 120 0.05 6.58 20.55
C LYS A 120 -1.16 6.62 19.61
N LYS A 121 -1.41 7.78 19.00
CA LYS A 121 -2.55 7.98 18.09
C LYS A 121 -2.09 8.13 16.66
N TYR A 122 -2.87 7.54 15.75
CA TYR A 122 -2.77 7.76 14.30
C TYR A 122 -3.70 8.88 13.87
N LYS A 123 -3.31 9.62 12.83
CA LYS A 123 -4.13 10.66 12.21
C LYS A 123 -3.95 10.62 10.70
N LEU A 124 -5.06 10.67 9.96
CA LEU A 124 -5.07 10.81 8.52
C LEU A 124 -5.02 12.29 8.13
N HIS A 125 -4.26 12.57 7.07
CA HIS A 125 -4.08 13.91 6.51
C HIS A 125 -4.26 13.88 5.00
N LYS A 126 -5.10 14.74 4.46
CA LYS A 126 -5.33 14.84 3.01
C LYS A 126 -4.15 15.42 2.22
N SER A 127 -3.23 16.13 2.88
CA SER A 127 -2.14 16.87 2.24
C SER A 127 -0.73 16.42 2.63
N ASP A 128 -0.55 15.71 3.74
CA ASP A 128 0.77 15.25 4.19
C ASP A 128 0.97 13.78 3.83
N VAL A 129 1.43 13.56 2.62
CA VAL A 129 1.75 12.23 2.07
C VAL A 129 3.26 11.98 2.01
N ASP A 130 4.04 12.73 2.77
CA ASP A 130 5.49 12.75 2.65
C ASP A 130 6.16 11.47 3.15
N VAL A 131 5.65 10.81 4.20
CA VAL A 131 6.29 9.61 4.77
C VAL A 131 5.63 8.35 4.26
N ASN A 132 4.38 8.11 4.63
CA ASN A 132 3.56 7.04 4.09
C ASN A 132 2.24 7.60 3.56
N TYR A 133 1.59 6.83 2.71
CA TYR A 133 0.30 7.24 2.17
C TYR A 133 -0.62 6.05 1.90
N LEU A 134 -1.91 6.33 1.98
CA LEU A 134 -2.99 5.43 1.59
C LEU A 134 -3.65 5.98 0.32
N VAL A 135 -4.04 5.07 -0.55
CA VAL A 135 -4.72 5.40 -1.81
C VAL A 135 -6.01 4.61 -1.90
N HIS A 136 -7.06 5.30 -2.27
CA HIS A 136 -8.32 4.70 -2.66
C HIS A 136 -8.46 4.76 -4.18
N THR A 137 -8.68 3.61 -4.79
CA THR A 137 -8.94 3.46 -6.21
C THR A 137 -10.21 2.65 -6.44
N LYS A 138 -10.78 2.75 -7.64
CA LYS A 138 -11.98 2.03 -8.06
C LYS A 138 -11.75 1.33 -9.39
N LYS A 139 -12.23 0.11 -9.55
CA LYS A 139 -12.20 -0.62 -10.82
C LYS A 139 -13.18 0.04 -11.79
N LEU A 140 -12.71 0.37 -13.00
CA LEU A 140 -13.54 0.85 -14.10
C LEU A 140 -14.40 -0.26 -14.72
#